data_ca7c49f83bc86da3c1e029c60eb36698
#
_entry.id   ca7c49f83bc86da3c1e029c60eb36698
#
_cell.length_a   1.000
_cell.length_b   1.000
_cell.length_c   1.000
_cell.angle_alpha   90.00
_cell.angle_beta   90.00
_cell.angle_gamma   90.00
#
_symmetry.space_group_name_H-M   'P 1'
#
loop_
_entity.id
_entity.type
_entity.pdbx_description
1 polymer ?
#
loop_
_entity_poly.entity_id
_entity_poly.type
_entity_poly.pdbx_seq_one_letter_code
_entity_poly.pdbx_strand_id
1 'polypeptide(L)'
;MALDQNTGIAPYDAPEKDLYEIGEMPPLGYVPKNMYAWAIRRERHGEPEQSFQVEVVPTWEIDSHEVLVLVMAAGVNYNGIWAGLGIPVSPFDGHKQPYHIAGSDAAGIVWKVGDKVKTWKVGDEVVIHCNQDDGDDEECNGGDPMFSPSQRIWGYETHDGSFSQFTRVQAQQLMRRPKHLTWEESACYTLTLATAYRMLFGHAPHDLQPGQNVLVWGASGGLGSFAIQLINAAGANAIGVISDEDKRQFVMDLGAKGVINRKDFNCWGQLPKVNSDEYNVWLKEARKFGKAIWDITGKGVNVDMVFEHPGESTFPVSSLVCKKGGMVVICAGTSGFNCTFDVRYMWMHQKRLQGSHFAHLKQAASANRMMLERRIDPCMSEVFPWAEIPQAHTKMLRNKHKPGNMAVLVQAPTTGLRTFEDALEAGPKA
;
A
#
# COMPACT_ATOMS: atom_id res chain seq x y z
N MET A 1 27.69 21.90 14.42
CA MET A 1 26.85 22.21 15.59
C MET A 1 26.74 20.98 16.48
N ALA A 2 26.72 21.13 17.81
CA ALA A 2 26.51 19.97 18.68
C ALA A 2 25.05 19.54 18.56
N LEU A 3 24.83 18.22 18.34
CA LEU A 3 23.46 17.65 18.31
C LEU A 3 22.86 17.75 19.72
N ASP A 4 21.54 18.02 19.79
CA ASP A 4 20.78 17.91 21.03
C ASP A 4 20.84 16.43 21.49
N GLN A 5 21.34 16.18 22.71
CA GLN A 5 21.51 14.83 23.26
C GLN A 5 20.20 14.06 23.39
N ASN A 6 19.05 14.74 23.47
CA ASN A 6 17.74 14.12 23.62
C ASN A 6 17.10 13.78 22.26
N THR A 7 17.27 14.64 21.27
CA THR A 7 16.61 14.49 19.95
C THR A 7 17.56 13.96 18.86
N GLY A 8 18.86 14.25 18.99
CA GLY A 8 19.87 13.90 17.96
C GLY A 8 19.84 14.84 16.75
N ILE A 9 19.08 15.93 16.80
CA ILE A 9 18.91 16.93 15.73
C ILE A 9 19.68 18.19 16.13
N ALA A 10 20.36 18.84 15.18
CA ALA A 10 21.01 20.11 15.42
C ALA A 10 19.94 21.21 15.71
N PRO A 11 20.15 22.06 16.75
CA PRO A 11 19.25 23.18 17.00
C PRO A 11 19.15 24.06 15.75
N TYR A 12 17.94 24.44 15.41
CA TYR A 12 17.62 25.41 14.35
C TYR A 12 16.66 26.47 14.89
N ASP A 13 16.74 27.65 14.33
CA ASP A 13 15.89 28.78 14.73
C ASP A 13 14.64 28.81 13.82
N ALA A 14 13.47 28.69 14.41
CA ALA A 14 12.19 28.80 13.71
C ALA A 14 11.19 29.51 14.67
N PRO A 15 10.43 30.52 14.18
CA PRO A 15 9.44 31.22 15.02
C PRO A 15 8.24 30.30 15.29
N GLU A 16 7.68 30.39 16.49
CA GLU A 16 6.41 29.76 16.82
C GLU A 16 5.25 30.46 16.10
N LYS A 17 4.42 29.68 15.39
CA LYS A 17 3.25 30.13 14.64
C LYS A 17 2.06 29.24 14.90
N ASP A 18 0.86 29.78 14.74
CA ASP A 18 -0.39 29.00 14.82
C ASP A 18 -0.63 28.13 13.57
N LEU A 19 0.03 28.45 12.44
CA LEU A 19 -0.04 27.73 11.16
C LEU A 19 1.28 27.96 10.41
N TYR A 20 1.82 26.93 9.80
CA TYR A 20 3.02 26.95 8.96
C TYR A 20 2.67 26.66 7.51
N GLU A 21 3.38 27.33 6.59
CA GLU A 21 3.25 27.02 5.17
C GLU A 21 3.81 25.63 4.84
N ILE A 22 3.36 25.04 3.73
CA ILE A 22 3.86 23.73 3.26
C ILE A 22 5.38 23.84 2.98
N GLY A 23 6.14 22.92 3.57
CA GLY A 23 7.60 22.91 3.52
C GLY A 23 8.29 23.78 4.58
N GLU A 24 7.55 24.59 5.34
CA GLU A 24 8.08 25.34 6.48
C GLU A 24 8.10 24.45 7.73
N MET A 25 9.25 24.39 8.41
CA MET A 25 9.44 23.52 9.58
C MET A 25 9.19 24.31 10.89
N PRO A 26 8.24 23.86 11.74
CA PRO A 26 8.08 24.42 13.09
C PRO A 26 9.31 24.13 13.95
N PRO A 27 9.53 24.84 15.08
CA PRO A 27 10.51 24.43 16.10
C PRO A 27 10.27 22.97 16.52
N LEU A 28 11.32 22.17 16.64
CA LEU A 28 11.20 20.75 16.94
C LEU A 28 10.39 20.50 18.22
N GLY A 29 9.31 19.73 18.08
CA GLY A 29 8.38 19.44 19.19
C GLY A 29 7.31 20.51 19.43
N TYR A 30 7.39 21.67 18.78
CA TYR A 30 6.31 22.66 18.83
C TYR A 30 5.15 22.22 17.92
N VAL A 31 3.95 22.15 18.48
CA VAL A 31 2.74 21.75 17.75
C VAL A 31 1.89 23.00 17.47
N PRO A 32 1.74 23.41 16.21
CA PRO A 32 0.89 24.54 15.85
C PRO A 32 -0.58 24.22 16.11
N LYS A 33 -1.42 25.26 16.32
CA LYS A 33 -2.86 25.07 16.55
C LYS A 33 -3.58 24.49 15.34
N ASN A 34 -3.13 24.86 14.13
CA ASN A 34 -3.75 24.49 12.87
C ASN A 34 -2.71 23.90 11.91
N MET A 35 -3.20 23.15 10.92
CA MET A 35 -2.40 22.56 9.86
C MET A 35 -3.15 22.60 8.55
N TYR A 36 -2.44 22.59 7.44
CA TYR A 36 -3.01 22.31 6.12
C TYR A 36 -3.24 20.80 5.95
N ALA A 37 -4.38 20.44 5.38
CA ALA A 37 -4.73 19.07 5.03
C ALA A 37 -5.54 19.02 3.73
N TRP A 38 -5.38 17.93 2.96
CA TRP A 38 -6.29 17.57 1.89
C TRP A 38 -7.46 16.82 2.49
N ALA A 39 -8.56 17.53 2.69
CA ALA A 39 -9.77 17.02 3.34
C ALA A 39 -10.79 16.54 2.31
N ILE A 40 -11.40 15.40 2.59
CA ILE A 40 -12.60 14.89 1.91
C ILE A 40 -13.79 15.24 2.80
N ARG A 41 -14.95 15.56 2.22
CA ARG A 41 -16.22 15.71 2.93
C ARG A 41 -17.29 14.81 2.31
N ARG A 42 -18.23 14.33 3.10
CA ARG A 42 -19.28 13.40 2.64
C ARG A 42 -20.05 13.94 1.42
N GLU A 43 -20.37 15.22 1.43
CA GLU A 43 -21.08 15.90 0.35
C GLU A 43 -20.24 16.12 -0.93
N ARG A 44 -18.92 15.91 -0.84
CA ARG A 44 -17.99 16.04 -1.95
C ARG A 44 -17.51 14.70 -2.51
N HIS A 45 -18.08 13.57 -2.10
CA HIS A 45 -17.72 12.29 -2.71
C HIS A 45 -17.81 12.37 -4.24
N GLY A 46 -16.76 11.90 -4.90
CA GLY A 46 -16.60 11.97 -6.36
C GLY A 46 -15.17 11.64 -6.77
N GLU A 47 -14.85 11.96 -8.03
CA GLU A 47 -13.49 11.80 -8.51
C GLU A 47 -12.47 12.61 -7.69
N PRO A 48 -11.19 12.19 -7.65
CA PRO A 48 -10.19 12.79 -6.74
C PRO A 48 -10.10 14.32 -6.81
N GLU A 49 -10.14 14.90 -8.01
CA GLU A 49 -10.06 16.36 -8.19
C GLU A 49 -11.27 17.12 -7.65
N GLN A 50 -12.40 16.43 -7.45
CA GLN A 50 -13.58 16.99 -6.80
C GLN A 50 -13.56 16.76 -5.30
N SER A 51 -13.20 15.57 -4.87
CA SER A 51 -13.35 15.13 -3.48
C SER A 51 -12.26 15.67 -2.54
N PHE A 52 -11.01 15.74 -3.01
CA PHE A 52 -9.90 16.28 -2.24
C PHE A 52 -9.83 17.79 -2.37
N GLN A 53 -9.84 18.49 -1.24
CA GLN A 53 -9.66 19.95 -1.20
C GLN A 53 -8.77 20.34 -0.02
N VAL A 54 -7.89 21.34 -0.23
CA VAL A 54 -7.06 21.86 0.84
C VAL A 54 -7.92 22.66 1.83
N GLU A 55 -7.82 22.30 3.10
CA GLU A 55 -8.47 22.99 4.20
C GLU A 55 -7.46 23.24 5.31
N VAL A 56 -7.69 24.30 6.08
CA VAL A 56 -6.99 24.53 7.36
C VAL A 56 -7.86 23.88 8.44
N VAL A 57 -7.26 22.95 9.16
CA VAL A 57 -7.94 22.17 10.21
C VAL A 57 -7.12 22.22 11.51
N PRO A 58 -7.73 22.00 12.67
CA PRO A 58 -6.97 21.88 13.92
C PRO A 58 -5.94 20.74 13.83
N THR A 59 -4.74 20.98 14.36
CA THR A 59 -3.75 19.92 14.53
C THR A 59 -4.25 18.92 15.57
N TRP A 60 -3.97 17.63 15.32
CA TRP A 60 -4.45 16.53 16.17
C TRP A 60 -3.88 16.59 17.59
N GLU A 61 -4.74 16.41 18.58
CA GLU A 61 -4.32 16.01 19.91
C GLU A 61 -4.03 14.50 19.93
N ILE A 62 -3.12 14.08 20.80
CA ILE A 62 -2.72 12.69 20.95
C ILE A 62 -3.06 12.15 22.32
N ASP A 63 -3.42 10.87 22.37
CA ASP A 63 -3.61 10.12 23.61
C ASP A 63 -2.28 9.57 24.17
N SER A 64 -2.35 8.99 25.37
CA SER A 64 -1.18 8.48 26.11
C SER A 64 -0.30 7.50 25.32
N HIS A 65 -0.85 6.70 24.43
CA HIS A 65 -0.14 5.70 23.62
C HIS A 65 0.07 6.11 22.15
N GLU A 66 -0.30 7.34 21.81
CA GLU A 66 -0.22 7.84 20.45
C GLU A 66 1.02 8.71 20.22
N VAL A 67 1.32 8.95 18.98
CA VAL A 67 2.41 9.78 18.49
C VAL A 67 1.88 10.72 17.43
N LEU A 68 2.26 12.00 17.52
CA LEU A 68 2.08 12.96 16.44
C LEU A 68 3.33 12.91 15.55
N VAL A 69 3.12 12.72 14.27
CA VAL A 69 4.19 12.66 13.27
C VAL A 69 4.07 13.84 12.32
N LEU A 70 5.14 14.60 12.15
CA LEU A 70 5.30 15.56 11.04
C LEU A 70 5.53 14.75 9.76
N VAL A 71 4.63 14.84 8.80
CA VAL A 71 4.66 14.06 7.57
C VAL A 71 5.61 14.73 6.58
N MET A 72 6.70 14.09 6.23
CA MET A 72 7.65 14.56 5.21
C MET A 72 7.19 14.23 3.81
N ALA A 73 6.73 13.00 3.60
CA ALA A 73 6.15 12.53 2.35
C ALA A 73 5.08 11.47 2.64
N ALA A 74 4.14 11.29 1.71
CA ALA A 74 3.06 10.32 1.79
C ALA A 74 2.96 9.48 0.52
N GLY A 75 2.55 8.21 0.65
CA GLY A 75 2.34 7.32 -0.48
C GLY A 75 0.94 7.47 -1.09
N VAL A 76 0.86 7.31 -2.40
CA VAL A 76 -0.42 7.31 -3.13
C VAL A 76 -0.87 5.87 -3.32
N ASN A 77 -2.02 5.52 -2.77
CA ASN A 77 -2.59 4.17 -2.81
C ASN A 77 -4.04 4.19 -3.29
N TYR A 78 -4.51 3.07 -3.80
CA TYR A 78 -5.86 2.98 -4.38
C TYR A 78 -6.98 3.20 -3.34
N ASN A 79 -6.72 2.94 -2.06
CA ASN A 79 -7.66 3.23 -0.99
C ASN A 79 -7.97 4.73 -0.85
N GLY A 80 -7.02 5.61 -1.17
CA GLY A 80 -7.28 7.05 -1.24
C GLY A 80 -8.31 7.42 -2.31
N ILE A 81 -8.29 6.71 -3.46
CA ILE A 81 -9.30 6.86 -4.50
C ILE A 81 -10.67 6.42 -3.99
N TRP A 82 -10.76 5.25 -3.34
CA TRP A 82 -11.99 4.76 -2.76
C TRP A 82 -12.53 5.69 -1.67
N ALA A 83 -11.68 6.26 -0.85
CA ALA A 83 -12.07 7.26 0.14
C ALA A 83 -12.70 8.50 -0.51
N GLY A 84 -12.11 9.00 -1.60
CA GLY A 84 -12.65 10.11 -2.38
C GLY A 84 -14.00 9.79 -3.01
N LEU A 85 -14.11 8.61 -3.63
CA LEU A 85 -15.34 8.14 -4.29
C LEU A 85 -16.46 7.75 -3.27
N GLY A 86 -16.09 7.41 -2.03
CA GLY A 86 -17.02 6.88 -1.03
C GLY A 86 -17.49 5.44 -1.31
N ILE A 87 -16.69 4.65 -2.02
CA ILE A 87 -16.97 3.25 -2.40
C ILE A 87 -15.76 2.36 -2.11
N PRO A 88 -15.95 1.02 -1.84
CA PRO A 88 -17.23 0.33 -1.66
C PRO A 88 -17.98 0.73 -0.38
N VAL A 89 -17.26 1.33 0.58
CA VAL A 89 -17.80 1.83 1.86
C VAL A 89 -17.28 3.25 2.06
N SER A 90 -18.15 4.17 2.44
CA SER A 90 -17.73 5.53 2.74
C SER A 90 -16.90 5.57 4.03
N PRO A 91 -15.73 6.25 4.06
CA PRO A 91 -14.95 6.38 5.28
C PRO A 91 -15.73 7.06 6.41
N PHE A 92 -16.72 7.90 6.08
CA PHE A 92 -17.60 8.55 7.05
C PHE A 92 -18.58 7.61 7.76
N ASP A 93 -18.67 6.36 7.36
CA ASP A 93 -19.46 5.36 8.10
C ASP A 93 -18.71 4.82 9.32
N GLY A 94 -17.37 4.98 9.34
CA GLY A 94 -16.49 4.58 10.43
C GLY A 94 -16.22 5.65 11.50
N HIS A 95 -16.50 6.94 11.23
CA HIS A 95 -16.21 8.03 12.18
C HIS A 95 -17.22 9.18 12.10
N LYS A 96 -17.22 10.05 13.14
CA LYS A 96 -18.14 11.20 13.25
C LYS A 96 -17.50 12.55 12.90
N GLN A 97 -16.24 12.57 12.47
CA GLN A 97 -15.57 13.83 12.10
C GLN A 97 -16.24 14.44 10.85
N PRO A 98 -16.34 15.77 10.76
CA PRO A 98 -16.98 16.43 9.63
C PRO A 98 -16.14 16.40 8.34
N TYR A 99 -14.89 15.98 8.43
CA TYR A 99 -13.98 15.77 7.31
C TYR A 99 -13.17 14.49 7.51
N HIS A 100 -12.62 13.98 6.44
CA HIS A 100 -11.74 12.83 6.41
C HIS A 100 -10.44 13.19 5.70
N ILE A 101 -9.31 12.92 6.33
CA ILE A 101 -7.99 13.02 5.72
C ILE A 101 -7.57 11.61 5.34
N ALA A 102 -7.44 11.37 4.03
CA ALA A 102 -7.02 10.08 3.51
C ALA A 102 -5.49 9.93 3.55
N GLY A 103 -5.02 8.76 3.10
CA GLY A 103 -3.61 8.40 3.03
C GLY A 103 -3.18 7.46 4.15
N SER A 104 -2.74 6.27 3.76
CA SER A 104 -2.41 5.17 4.68
C SER A 104 -0.94 4.74 4.56
N ASP A 105 -0.10 5.63 4.05
CA ASP A 105 1.32 5.38 3.83
C ASP A 105 2.09 6.70 4.03
N ALA A 106 3.13 6.71 4.87
CA ALA A 106 3.90 7.92 5.14
C ALA A 106 5.30 7.64 5.69
N ALA A 107 6.20 8.59 5.43
CA ALA A 107 7.45 8.75 6.15
C ALA A 107 7.47 10.14 6.80
N GLY A 108 7.97 10.21 8.03
CA GLY A 108 7.96 11.46 8.77
C GLY A 108 8.85 11.42 10.01
N ILE A 109 8.67 12.43 10.84
CA ILE A 109 9.45 12.67 12.04
C ILE A 109 8.50 12.68 13.25
N VAL A 110 8.85 11.94 14.28
CA VAL A 110 8.14 11.96 15.56
C VAL A 110 8.21 13.38 16.12
N TRP A 111 7.05 14.03 16.27
CA TRP A 111 6.96 15.42 16.67
C TRP A 111 6.51 15.60 18.11
N LYS A 112 5.61 14.72 18.58
CA LYS A 112 5.16 14.65 19.97
C LYS A 112 4.85 13.19 20.31
N VAL A 113 5.10 12.81 21.55
CA VAL A 113 4.80 11.45 22.06
C VAL A 113 3.88 11.53 23.25
N GLY A 114 2.95 10.57 23.36
CA GLY A 114 2.12 10.39 24.54
C GLY A 114 2.96 9.91 25.74
N ASP A 115 2.47 10.16 26.95
CA ASP A 115 3.20 9.94 28.21
C ASP A 115 3.54 8.47 28.51
N LYS A 116 2.85 7.53 27.86
CA LYS A 116 3.10 6.08 27.98
C LYS A 116 3.95 5.51 26.84
N VAL A 117 4.29 6.30 25.84
CA VAL A 117 5.17 5.88 24.74
C VAL A 117 6.62 5.79 25.24
N LYS A 118 7.25 4.62 25.07
CA LYS A 118 8.64 4.37 25.53
C LYS A 118 9.61 4.04 24.41
N THR A 119 9.09 3.67 23.25
CA THR A 119 9.89 3.16 22.12
C THR A 119 10.33 4.27 21.17
N TRP A 120 9.66 5.39 21.21
CA TRP A 120 9.89 6.52 20.30
C TRP A 120 10.13 7.81 21.09
N LYS A 121 10.90 8.71 20.51
CA LYS A 121 11.16 10.05 21.03
C LYS A 121 11.04 11.08 19.94
N VAL A 122 10.85 12.33 20.32
CA VAL A 122 10.84 13.46 19.38
C VAL A 122 12.15 13.50 18.60
N GLY A 123 12.04 13.67 17.28
CA GLY A 123 13.16 13.65 16.33
C GLY A 123 13.43 12.29 15.70
N ASP A 124 12.80 11.19 16.14
CA ASP A 124 12.98 9.90 15.47
C ASP A 124 12.34 9.91 14.07
N GLU A 125 13.07 9.39 13.09
CA GLU A 125 12.59 9.25 11.72
C GLU A 125 11.89 7.91 11.54
N VAL A 126 10.66 7.94 11.04
CA VAL A 126 9.77 6.79 11.00
C VAL A 126 9.08 6.60 9.67
N VAL A 127 8.63 5.38 9.41
CA VAL A 127 7.58 5.04 8.44
C VAL A 127 6.40 4.47 9.19
N ILE A 128 5.20 4.67 8.64
CA ILE A 128 3.94 4.34 9.30
C ILE A 128 3.31 3.11 8.66
N HIS A 129 2.92 2.13 9.47
CA HIS A 129 2.07 1.02 9.04
C HIS A 129 0.60 1.36 9.24
N CYS A 130 -0.25 0.97 8.28
CA CYS A 130 -1.64 1.42 8.26
C CYS A 130 -2.58 0.68 9.22
N ASN A 131 -2.24 -0.53 9.68
CA ASN A 131 -3.10 -1.27 10.60
C ASN A 131 -3.01 -0.76 12.03
N GLN A 132 -4.16 -0.57 12.66
CA GLN A 132 -4.27 -0.28 14.10
C GLN A 132 -5.38 -1.12 14.73
N ASP A 133 -5.25 -1.34 16.04
CA ASP A 133 -6.17 -2.07 16.88
C ASP A 133 -6.04 -1.56 18.33
N ASP A 134 -6.94 -1.96 19.24
CA ASP A 134 -6.87 -1.57 20.65
C ASP A 134 -6.00 -2.49 21.52
N GLY A 135 -5.54 -3.61 20.96
CA GLY A 135 -4.67 -4.56 21.66
C GLY A 135 -5.36 -5.39 22.73
N ASP A 136 -6.69 -5.32 22.91
CA ASP A 136 -7.39 -5.78 24.11
C ASP A 136 -8.14 -7.12 23.95
N ASP A 137 -8.17 -7.69 22.76
CA ASP A 137 -8.86 -8.96 22.49
C ASP A 137 -7.92 -10.16 22.26
N GLU A 138 -8.47 -11.36 22.12
CA GLU A 138 -7.72 -12.58 21.89
C GLU A 138 -6.97 -12.60 20.56
N GLU A 139 -7.50 -11.94 19.54
CA GLU A 139 -6.87 -11.85 18.23
C GLU A 139 -5.59 -11.00 18.29
N CYS A 140 -5.62 -9.91 19.06
CA CYS A 140 -4.45 -9.07 19.30
C CYS A 140 -3.42 -9.76 20.22
N ASN A 141 -3.86 -10.66 21.10
CA ASN A 141 -3.04 -11.30 22.14
C ASN A 141 -2.65 -12.76 21.84
N GLY A 142 -2.50 -13.11 20.58
CA GLY A 142 -2.00 -14.45 20.19
C GLY A 142 -2.69 -15.06 18.98
N GLY A 143 -3.79 -14.48 18.54
CA GLY A 143 -4.45 -14.78 17.28
C GLY A 143 -3.87 -13.98 16.10
N ASP A 144 -4.73 -13.58 15.18
CA ASP A 144 -4.39 -12.71 14.07
C ASP A 144 -5.07 -11.33 14.25
N PRO A 145 -4.32 -10.26 14.56
CA PRO A 145 -4.90 -8.93 14.78
C PRO A 145 -5.76 -8.40 13.63
N MET A 146 -5.62 -8.95 12.42
CA MET A 146 -6.49 -8.60 11.30
C MET A 146 -7.93 -9.12 11.44
N PHE A 147 -8.19 -9.97 12.43
CA PHE A 147 -9.54 -10.47 12.77
C PHE A 147 -10.14 -9.78 13.99
N SER A 148 -9.38 -8.91 14.64
CA SER A 148 -9.88 -8.13 15.77
C SER A 148 -11.07 -7.26 15.37
N PRO A 149 -12.16 -7.22 16.17
CA PRO A 149 -13.27 -6.28 15.95
C PRO A 149 -12.86 -4.81 16.02
N SER A 150 -11.77 -4.50 16.71
CA SER A 150 -11.20 -3.16 16.83
C SER A 150 -10.27 -2.77 15.68
N GLN A 151 -9.91 -3.73 14.82
CA GLN A 151 -9.03 -3.47 13.70
C GLN A 151 -9.57 -2.36 12.79
N ARG A 152 -8.69 -1.40 12.45
CA ARG A 152 -8.99 -0.28 11.53
C ARG A 152 -7.78 -0.02 10.63
N ILE A 153 -8.06 0.53 9.46
CA ILE A 153 -7.04 1.02 8.54
C ILE A 153 -6.92 2.53 8.68
N TRP A 154 -5.79 2.97 9.21
CA TRP A 154 -5.44 4.37 9.34
C TRP A 154 -5.50 5.09 7.97
N GLY A 155 -6.16 6.25 7.94
CA GLY A 155 -6.35 7.06 6.75
C GLY A 155 -7.36 6.52 5.73
N TYR A 156 -8.12 5.45 6.09
CA TYR A 156 -9.29 4.99 5.38
C TYR A 156 -10.49 4.78 6.32
N GLU A 157 -10.32 3.95 7.36
CA GLU A 157 -11.35 3.73 8.38
C GLU A 157 -11.20 4.69 9.57
N THR A 158 -10.04 5.34 9.68
CA THR A 158 -9.81 6.49 10.57
C THR A 158 -9.63 7.76 9.76
N HIS A 159 -9.87 8.91 10.38
CA HIS A 159 -10.01 10.21 9.72
C HIS A 159 -8.73 11.05 9.67
N ASP A 160 -7.61 10.55 10.16
CA ASP A 160 -6.36 11.24 10.47
C ASP A 160 -5.18 10.77 9.62
N GLY A 161 -5.41 10.56 8.32
CA GLY A 161 -4.43 10.03 7.37
C GLY A 161 -3.27 10.97 7.03
N SER A 162 -2.45 10.53 6.08
CA SER A 162 -1.14 11.15 5.77
C SER A 162 -1.18 12.38 4.87
N PHE A 163 -2.32 12.71 4.25
CA PHE A 163 -2.39 13.91 3.40
C PHE A 163 -2.64 15.19 4.21
N SER A 164 -1.83 15.39 5.25
CA SER A 164 -1.80 16.56 6.15
C SER A 164 -0.39 16.78 6.67
N GLN A 165 -0.10 17.98 7.15
CA GLN A 165 1.21 18.31 7.72
C GLN A 165 1.56 17.46 8.94
N PHE A 166 0.56 17.14 9.75
CA PHE A 166 0.70 16.28 10.92
C PHE A 166 -0.35 15.17 10.88
N THR A 167 0.06 13.98 11.25
CA THR A 167 -0.83 12.84 11.42
C THR A 167 -0.66 12.26 12.83
N ARG A 168 -1.73 11.68 13.34
CA ARG A 168 -1.78 10.99 14.63
C ARG A 168 -1.86 9.49 14.40
N VAL A 169 -1.03 8.72 15.10
CA VAL A 169 -1.00 7.27 15.00
C VAL A 169 -0.69 6.62 16.34
N GLN A 170 -1.07 5.37 16.52
CA GLN A 170 -0.62 4.57 17.65
C GLN A 170 0.90 4.33 17.58
N ALA A 171 1.60 4.38 18.71
CA ALA A 171 3.05 4.19 18.75
C ALA A 171 3.51 2.86 18.12
N GLN A 172 2.69 1.82 18.19
CA GLN A 172 2.96 0.51 17.60
C GLN A 172 2.92 0.48 16.08
N GLN A 173 2.24 1.44 15.42
CA GLN A 173 2.22 1.55 13.95
C GLN A 173 3.54 2.04 13.37
N LEU A 174 4.39 2.65 14.19
CA LEU A 174 5.65 3.22 13.74
C LEU A 174 6.72 2.15 13.56
N MET A 175 7.46 2.27 12.48
CA MET A 175 8.63 1.46 12.17
C MET A 175 9.81 2.38 11.83
N ARG A 176 11.03 1.88 12.05
CA ARG A 176 12.24 2.63 11.69
C ARG A 176 12.29 2.88 10.19
N ARG A 177 12.53 4.12 9.79
CA ARG A 177 12.75 4.50 8.41
C ARG A 177 14.09 3.98 7.90
N PRO A 178 14.16 3.42 6.67
CA PRO A 178 15.43 3.09 6.02
C PRO A 178 16.19 4.37 5.63
N LYS A 179 17.27 4.67 6.34
CA LYS A 179 18.03 5.93 6.17
C LYS A 179 18.75 6.06 4.81
N HIS A 180 18.86 4.99 4.04
CA HIS A 180 19.41 5.01 2.69
C HIS A 180 18.41 5.48 1.64
N LEU A 181 17.14 5.51 1.96
CA LEU A 181 16.06 5.99 1.10
C LEU A 181 15.82 7.49 1.32
N THR A 182 15.33 8.15 0.30
CA THR A 182 14.77 9.50 0.42
C THR A 182 13.43 9.48 1.17
N TRP A 183 12.88 10.65 1.50
CA TRP A 183 11.59 10.74 2.18
C TRP A 183 10.47 10.15 1.33
N GLU A 184 10.42 10.50 0.05
CA GLU A 184 9.43 10.00 -0.89
C GLU A 184 9.54 8.50 -1.16
N GLU A 185 10.76 7.95 -1.28
CA GLU A 185 11.00 6.51 -1.37
C GLU A 185 10.56 5.78 -0.09
N SER A 186 10.79 6.41 1.06
CA SER A 186 10.38 5.86 2.37
C SER A 186 8.87 5.86 2.56
N ALA A 187 8.15 6.79 1.91
CA ALA A 187 6.72 6.99 2.11
C ALA A 187 5.83 6.11 1.24
N CYS A 188 6.35 5.43 0.21
CA CYS A 188 5.50 4.81 -0.82
C CYS A 188 5.42 3.28 -0.76
N TYR A 189 5.91 2.63 0.29
CA TYR A 189 6.05 1.18 0.26
C TYR A 189 5.35 0.42 1.40
N THR A 190 5.12 1.03 2.57
CA THR A 190 4.75 0.26 3.77
C THR A 190 3.44 -0.50 3.60
N LEU A 191 2.42 0.14 3.04
CA LEU A 191 1.12 -0.47 2.80
C LEU A 191 1.20 -1.63 1.80
N THR A 192 1.73 -1.36 0.61
CA THR A 192 1.72 -2.34 -0.50
C THR A 192 2.71 -3.49 -0.25
N LEU A 193 3.88 -3.22 0.33
CA LEU A 193 4.85 -4.25 0.69
C LEU A 193 4.32 -5.17 1.80
N ALA A 194 3.72 -4.60 2.86
CA ALA A 194 3.14 -5.40 3.94
C ALA A 194 1.95 -6.25 3.46
N THR A 195 1.09 -5.67 2.61
CA THR A 195 -0.02 -6.41 1.98
C THR A 195 0.48 -7.57 1.14
N ALA A 196 1.47 -7.34 0.27
CA ALA A 196 2.07 -8.41 -0.52
C ALA A 196 2.71 -9.49 0.35
N TYR A 197 3.38 -9.10 1.44
CA TYR A 197 3.96 -10.02 2.40
C TYR A 197 2.90 -10.92 3.04
N ARG A 198 1.77 -10.36 3.52
CA ARG A 198 0.67 -11.14 4.08
C ARG A 198 0.06 -12.09 3.06
N MET A 199 -0.21 -11.62 1.85
CA MET A 199 -0.77 -12.47 0.79
C MET A 199 0.08 -13.69 0.49
N LEU A 200 1.42 -13.56 0.54
CA LEU A 200 2.36 -14.64 0.22
C LEU A 200 2.68 -15.53 1.42
N PHE A 201 2.72 -14.99 2.64
CA PHE A 201 3.28 -15.69 3.83
C PHE A 201 2.34 -15.74 5.04
N GLY A 202 1.11 -15.28 4.91
CA GLY A 202 0.20 -15.13 6.06
C GLY A 202 -0.98 -16.08 6.08
N HIS A 203 -1.02 -17.10 5.24
CA HIS A 203 -2.21 -17.94 5.06
C HIS A 203 -1.92 -19.44 5.11
N ALA A 204 -1.30 -19.91 6.19
CA ALA A 204 -1.01 -21.32 6.38
C ALA A 204 -2.22 -22.24 6.10
N PRO A 205 -2.02 -23.41 5.54
CA PRO A 205 -0.76 -24.05 5.16
C PRO A 205 -0.28 -23.68 3.74
N HIS A 206 -0.82 -22.63 3.12
CA HIS A 206 -0.49 -22.20 1.75
C HIS A 206 0.52 -21.04 1.74
N ASP A 207 1.34 -20.92 2.78
CA ASP A 207 2.46 -19.97 2.77
C ASP A 207 3.44 -20.33 1.67
N LEU A 208 3.93 -19.30 0.97
CA LEU A 208 4.84 -19.48 -0.16
C LEU A 208 6.09 -20.26 0.23
N GLN A 209 6.45 -21.26 -0.56
CA GLN A 209 7.63 -22.11 -0.36
C GLN A 209 8.62 -21.94 -1.53
N PRO A 210 9.93 -22.14 -1.28
CA PRO A 210 10.95 -22.15 -2.34
C PRO A 210 10.57 -23.12 -3.48
N GLY A 211 10.86 -22.71 -4.71
CA GLY A 211 10.59 -23.50 -5.93
C GLY A 211 9.15 -23.45 -6.44
N GLN A 212 8.21 -22.91 -5.68
CA GLN A 212 6.83 -22.75 -6.13
C GLN A 212 6.69 -21.70 -7.23
N ASN A 213 5.65 -21.84 -8.06
CA ASN A 213 5.32 -20.90 -9.13
C ASN A 213 4.12 -20.03 -8.71
N VAL A 214 4.25 -18.72 -8.83
CA VAL A 214 3.21 -17.75 -8.47
C VAL A 214 2.85 -16.89 -9.67
N LEU A 215 1.58 -16.88 -10.07
CA LEU A 215 1.06 -15.93 -11.05
C LEU A 215 0.74 -14.61 -10.34
N VAL A 216 1.33 -13.51 -10.82
CA VAL A 216 1.16 -12.18 -10.22
C VAL A 216 0.42 -11.27 -11.20
N TRP A 217 -0.84 -10.95 -10.88
CA TRP A 217 -1.61 -9.96 -11.65
C TRP A 217 -1.11 -8.55 -11.36
N GLY A 218 -1.22 -7.66 -12.36
CA GLY A 218 -0.77 -6.28 -12.23
C GLY A 218 0.70 -6.15 -11.80
N ALA A 219 1.55 -7.01 -12.35
CA ALA A 219 2.93 -7.21 -11.95
C ALA A 219 3.81 -5.94 -11.93
N SER A 220 3.43 -4.93 -12.71
CA SER A 220 4.13 -3.65 -12.80
C SER A 220 3.60 -2.56 -11.87
N GLY A 221 2.50 -2.79 -11.14
CA GLY A 221 1.97 -1.86 -10.15
C GLY A 221 2.68 -1.97 -8.81
N GLY A 222 2.37 -1.08 -7.87
CA GLY A 222 3.01 -1.05 -6.56
C GLY A 222 2.94 -2.39 -5.82
N LEU A 223 1.75 -2.98 -5.74
CA LEU A 223 1.55 -4.28 -5.07
C LEU A 223 2.27 -5.42 -5.79
N GLY A 224 2.14 -5.48 -7.13
CA GLY A 224 2.73 -6.55 -7.95
C GLY A 224 4.26 -6.50 -7.97
N SER A 225 4.87 -5.31 -7.98
CA SER A 225 6.33 -5.14 -7.95
C SER A 225 6.94 -5.69 -6.66
N PHE A 226 6.28 -5.50 -5.52
CA PHE A 226 6.71 -6.10 -4.26
C PHE A 226 6.46 -7.60 -4.21
N ALA A 227 5.33 -8.07 -4.74
CA ALA A 227 5.08 -9.51 -4.82
C ALA A 227 6.19 -10.23 -5.58
N ILE A 228 6.64 -9.72 -6.73
CA ILE A 228 7.73 -10.32 -7.53
C ILE A 228 9.03 -10.36 -6.72
N GLN A 229 9.41 -9.26 -6.10
CA GLN A 229 10.64 -9.19 -5.30
C GLN A 229 10.59 -10.14 -4.09
N LEU A 230 9.47 -10.22 -3.39
CA LEU A 230 9.27 -11.12 -2.25
C LEU A 230 9.31 -12.59 -2.69
N ILE A 231 8.67 -12.94 -3.81
CA ILE A 231 8.68 -14.29 -4.39
C ILE A 231 10.11 -14.69 -4.75
N ASN A 232 10.84 -13.80 -5.43
CA ASN A 232 12.23 -14.04 -5.78
C ASN A 232 13.12 -14.20 -4.54
N ALA A 233 12.96 -13.32 -3.55
CA ALA A 233 13.72 -13.41 -2.29
C ALA A 233 13.42 -14.69 -1.48
N ALA A 234 12.25 -15.29 -1.66
CA ALA A 234 11.87 -16.56 -1.05
C ALA A 234 12.39 -17.79 -1.84
N GLY A 235 13.08 -17.60 -2.96
CA GLY A 235 13.55 -18.69 -3.82
C GLY A 235 12.43 -19.37 -4.63
N ALA A 236 11.32 -18.68 -4.84
CA ALA A 236 10.19 -19.10 -5.66
C ALA A 236 10.21 -18.41 -7.04
N ASN A 237 9.29 -18.76 -7.92
CA ASN A 237 9.24 -18.28 -9.30
C ASN A 237 8.03 -17.38 -9.51
N ALA A 238 8.24 -16.12 -9.81
CA ALA A 238 7.17 -15.18 -10.18
C ALA A 238 6.91 -15.21 -11.68
N ILE A 239 5.64 -15.32 -12.08
CA ILE A 239 5.16 -15.14 -13.46
C ILE A 239 4.31 -13.85 -13.46
N GLY A 240 4.87 -12.78 -14.03
CA GLY A 240 4.19 -11.48 -14.05
C GLY A 240 3.17 -11.37 -15.16
N VAL A 241 1.98 -10.84 -14.87
CA VAL A 241 0.99 -10.47 -15.88
C VAL A 241 0.91 -8.96 -16.01
N ILE A 242 1.12 -8.46 -17.23
CA ILE A 242 1.13 -7.03 -17.58
C ILE A 242 0.01 -6.66 -18.54
N SER A 243 -0.29 -5.36 -18.65
CA SER A 243 -1.28 -4.82 -19.59
C SER A 243 -0.66 -4.18 -20.84
N ASP A 244 0.63 -3.89 -20.82
CA ASP A 244 1.35 -3.23 -21.89
C ASP A 244 2.79 -3.75 -21.99
N GLU A 245 3.29 -3.91 -23.20
CA GLU A 245 4.59 -4.56 -23.45
C GLU A 245 5.79 -3.73 -22.93
N ASP A 246 5.66 -2.42 -22.87
CA ASP A 246 6.66 -1.49 -22.32
C ASP A 246 6.98 -1.74 -20.84
N LYS A 247 6.08 -2.44 -20.12
CA LYS A 247 6.24 -2.81 -18.71
C LYS A 247 7.04 -4.10 -18.50
N ARG A 248 7.30 -4.86 -19.56
CA ARG A 248 7.96 -6.18 -19.48
C ARG A 248 9.34 -6.12 -18.84
N GLN A 249 10.17 -5.21 -19.31
CA GLN A 249 11.56 -5.12 -18.84
C GLN A 249 11.61 -4.78 -17.35
N PHE A 250 10.80 -3.82 -16.90
CA PHE A 250 10.69 -3.49 -15.46
C PHE A 250 10.35 -4.73 -14.61
N VAL A 251 9.36 -5.52 -15.04
CA VAL A 251 8.93 -6.73 -14.31
C VAL A 251 10.02 -7.81 -14.32
N MET A 252 10.74 -7.97 -15.43
CA MET A 252 11.88 -8.89 -15.53
C MET A 252 13.05 -8.47 -14.64
N ASP A 253 13.36 -7.17 -14.57
CA ASP A 253 14.44 -6.63 -13.74
C ASP A 253 14.19 -6.82 -12.24
N LEU A 254 12.91 -6.92 -11.82
CA LEU A 254 12.53 -7.26 -10.45
C LEU A 254 12.71 -8.74 -10.11
N GLY A 255 13.11 -9.58 -11.09
CA GLY A 255 13.39 -11.00 -10.90
C GLY A 255 12.24 -11.94 -11.28
N ALA A 256 11.28 -11.51 -12.10
CA ALA A 256 10.28 -12.41 -12.62
C ALA A 256 10.93 -13.48 -13.53
N LYS A 257 10.47 -14.74 -13.41
CA LYS A 257 10.91 -15.83 -14.27
C LYS A 257 10.40 -15.70 -15.70
N GLY A 258 9.27 -15.00 -15.87
CA GLY A 258 8.68 -14.70 -17.17
C GLY A 258 7.51 -13.73 -17.03
N VAL A 259 7.12 -13.17 -18.17
CA VAL A 259 6.06 -12.13 -18.23
C VAL A 259 5.08 -12.46 -19.36
N ILE A 260 3.80 -12.36 -19.07
CA ILE A 260 2.68 -12.58 -20.01
C ILE A 260 1.92 -11.26 -20.19
N ASN A 261 1.72 -10.85 -21.44
CA ASN A 261 0.87 -9.71 -21.74
C ASN A 261 -0.60 -10.16 -21.84
N ARG A 262 -1.46 -9.63 -20.96
CA ARG A 262 -2.89 -10.01 -20.98
C ARG A 262 -3.63 -9.63 -22.26
N LYS A 263 -3.14 -8.66 -23.03
CA LYS A 263 -3.74 -8.22 -24.28
C LYS A 263 -3.67 -9.26 -25.39
N ASP A 264 -2.79 -10.28 -25.25
CA ASP A 264 -2.67 -11.37 -26.20
C ASP A 264 -3.80 -12.40 -26.10
N PHE A 265 -4.71 -12.24 -25.13
CA PHE A 265 -5.77 -13.20 -24.81
C PHE A 265 -7.12 -12.50 -24.66
N ASN A 266 -8.20 -13.22 -24.94
CA ASN A 266 -9.57 -12.73 -24.82
C ASN A 266 -10.42 -13.67 -23.95
N CYS A 267 -10.07 -13.78 -22.66
CA CYS A 267 -10.77 -14.64 -21.70
C CYS A 267 -11.06 -13.89 -20.38
N TRP A 268 -11.24 -12.59 -20.46
CA TRP A 268 -11.42 -11.71 -19.30
C TRP A 268 -12.91 -11.44 -19.04
N GLY A 269 -13.24 -11.07 -17.82
CA GLY A 269 -14.60 -10.75 -17.38
C GLY A 269 -15.31 -11.92 -16.72
N GLN A 270 -16.64 -11.83 -16.64
CA GLN A 270 -17.46 -12.85 -16.00
C GLN A 270 -17.42 -14.16 -16.77
N LEU A 271 -17.46 -15.28 -16.03
CA LEU A 271 -17.50 -16.61 -16.61
C LEU A 271 -18.82 -16.82 -17.36
N PRO A 272 -18.81 -17.18 -18.66
CA PRO A 272 -20.01 -17.57 -19.37
C PRO A 272 -20.68 -18.80 -18.74
N LYS A 273 -21.98 -18.97 -18.99
CA LYS A 273 -22.72 -20.11 -18.47
C LYS A 273 -22.10 -21.43 -18.90
N VAL A 274 -21.75 -22.25 -17.93
CA VAL A 274 -21.10 -23.54 -18.16
C VAL A 274 -21.93 -24.39 -19.17
N ASN A 275 -21.24 -25.04 -20.10
CA ASN A 275 -21.80 -25.81 -21.21
C ASN A 275 -22.49 -24.99 -22.31
N SER A 276 -22.36 -23.66 -22.33
CA SER A 276 -22.75 -22.84 -23.48
C SER A 276 -21.64 -22.76 -24.55
N ASP A 277 -21.98 -22.27 -25.73
CA ASP A 277 -20.98 -22.06 -26.79
C ASP A 277 -19.99 -20.97 -26.41
N GLU A 278 -20.46 -19.91 -25.71
CA GLU A 278 -19.62 -18.84 -25.21
C GLU A 278 -18.62 -19.38 -24.15
N TYR A 279 -19.04 -20.33 -23.31
CA TYR A 279 -18.13 -21.00 -22.38
C TYR A 279 -17.03 -21.79 -23.11
N ASN A 280 -17.38 -22.48 -24.21
CA ASN A 280 -16.40 -23.21 -24.98
C ASN A 280 -15.37 -22.29 -25.67
N VAL A 281 -15.81 -21.13 -26.15
CA VAL A 281 -14.93 -20.09 -26.70
C VAL A 281 -14.02 -19.54 -25.60
N TRP A 282 -14.58 -19.15 -24.46
CA TRP A 282 -13.84 -18.68 -23.29
C TRP A 282 -12.79 -19.70 -22.84
N LEU A 283 -13.18 -20.97 -22.70
CA LEU A 283 -12.30 -22.04 -22.24
C LEU A 283 -11.12 -22.27 -23.18
N LYS A 284 -11.34 -22.14 -24.49
CA LYS A 284 -10.28 -22.23 -25.50
C LYS A 284 -9.25 -21.11 -25.30
N GLU A 285 -9.70 -19.88 -25.09
CA GLU A 285 -8.81 -18.75 -24.85
C GLU A 285 -8.10 -18.84 -23.47
N ALA A 286 -8.82 -19.23 -22.42
CA ALA A 286 -8.24 -19.44 -21.09
C ALA A 286 -7.18 -20.56 -21.10
N ARG A 287 -7.34 -21.60 -21.91
CA ARG A 287 -6.33 -22.65 -22.12
C ARG A 287 -5.09 -22.14 -22.88
N LYS A 288 -5.24 -21.18 -23.79
CA LYS A 288 -4.07 -20.52 -24.43
C LYS A 288 -3.26 -19.74 -23.39
N PHE A 289 -3.95 -19.01 -22.49
CA PHE A 289 -3.28 -18.33 -21.35
C PHE A 289 -2.58 -19.35 -20.44
N GLY A 290 -3.24 -20.46 -20.09
CA GLY A 290 -2.61 -21.55 -19.34
C GLY A 290 -1.38 -22.15 -20.04
N LYS A 291 -1.39 -22.24 -21.38
CA LYS A 291 -0.22 -22.67 -22.14
C LYS A 291 0.92 -21.67 -22.05
N ALA A 292 0.64 -20.37 -22.13
CA ALA A 292 1.68 -19.33 -21.94
C ALA A 292 2.33 -19.43 -20.55
N ILE A 293 1.58 -19.82 -19.51
CA ILE A 293 2.17 -20.15 -18.21
C ILE A 293 3.11 -21.35 -18.32
N TRP A 294 2.70 -22.42 -19.00
CA TRP A 294 3.53 -23.63 -19.19
C TRP A 294 4.80 -23.39 -20.02
N ASP A 295 4.77 -22.45 -20.94
CA ASP A 295 5.96 -22.04 -21.70
C ASP A 295 7.05 -21.44 -20.79
N ILE A 296 6.65 -20.91 -19.60
CA ILE A 296 7.56 -20.37 -18.57
C ILE A 296 7.90 -21.42 -17.50
N THR A 297 6.90 -22.18 -17.05
CA THR A 297 7.04 -23.10 -15.89
C THR A 297 7.45 -24.50 -16.28
N GLY A 298 7.18 -24.90 -17.52
CA GLY A 298 7.30 -26.24 -18.05
C GLY A 298 5.95 -26.85 -18.42
N LYS A 299 5.93 -27.70 -19.45
CA LYS A 299 4.70 -28.32 -19.99
C LYS A 299 3.90 -29.05 -18.90
N GLY A 300 2.65 -28.63 -18.72
CA GLY A 300 1.71 -29.22 -17.76
C GLY A 300 1.89 -28.71 -16.30
N VAL A 301 2.81 -27.79 -16.04
CA VAL A 301 3.08 -27.25 -14.71
C VAL A 301 2.26 -25.98 -14.49
N ASN A 302 1.18 -26.08 -13.73
CA ASN A 302 0.37 -24.95 -13.31
C ASN A 302 1.00 -24.22 -12.13
N VAL A 303 0.47 -23.02 -11.81
CA VAL A 303 0.96 -22.22 -10.70
C VAL A 303 0.44 -22.73 -9.35
N ASP A 304 1.28 -22.67 -8.33
CA ASP A 304 0.97 -23.07 -6.95
C ASP A 304 0.05 -22.06 -6.28
N MET A 305 0.27 -20.79 -6.59
CA MET A 305 -0.49 -19.67 -6.05
C MET A 305 -0.81 -18.67 -7.15
N VAL A 306 -1.96 -18.02 -7.05
CA VAL A 306 -2.31 -16.83 -7.84
C VAL A 306 -2.44 -15.66 -6.90
N PHE A 307 -1.60 -14.66 -7.11
CA PHE A 307 -1.61 -13.37 -6.43
C PHE A 307 -2.57 -12.44 -7.18
N GLU A 308 -3.78 -12.29 -6.65
CA GLU A 308 -4.92 -11.68 -7.32
C GLU A 308 -5.31 -10.35 -6.66
N HIS A 309 -5.64 -9.33 -7.47
CA HIS A 309 -6.23 -8.09 -6.99
C HIS A 309 -7.16 -7.39 -8.00
N PRO A 310 -7.17 -7.68 -9.31
CA PRO A 310 -8.19 -7.13 -10.22
C PRO A 310 -9.61 -7.59 -9.89
N GLY A 311 -9.80 -8.85 -9.53
CA GLY A 311 -11.11 -9.38 -9.16
C GLY A 311 -11.94 -9.79 -10.37
N GLU A 312 -13.05 -9.10 -10.63
CA GLU A 312 -14.10 -9.50 -11.58
C GLU A 312 -13.56 -9.92 -12.95
N SER A 313 -12.60 -9.18 -13.51
CA SER A 313 -12.09 -9.43 -14.85
C SER A 313 -11.16 -10.65 -14.98
N THR A 314 -10.53 -11.09 -13.91
CA THR A 314 -9.45 -12.10 -13.95
C THR A 314 -9.74 -13.35 -13.14
N PHE A 315 -10.65 -13.27 -12.19
CA PHE A 315 -10.93 -14.32 -11.22
C PHE A 315 -11.33 -15.68 -11.85
N PRO A 316 -12.15 -15.73 -12.91
CA PRO A 316 -12.46 -17.01 -13.57
C PRO A 316 -11.22 -17.74 -14.10
N VAL A 317 -10.29 -16.98 -14.71
CA VAL A 317 -9.04 -17.54 -15.24
C VAL A 317 -8.09 -17.91 -14.11
N SER A 318 -7.97 -17.06 -13.07
CA SER A 318 -7.16 -17.33 -11.88
C SER A 318 -7.56 -18.64 -11.22
N SER A 319 -8.87 -18.89 -11.08
CA SER A 319 -9.40 -20.15 -10.56
C SER A 319 -9.09 -21.35 -11.43
N LEU A 320 -9.04 -21.18 -12.78
CA LEU A 320 -8.73 -22.24 -13.73
C LEU A 320 -7.25 -22.62 -13.69
N VAL A 321 -6.33 -21.64 -13.80
CA VAL A 321 -4.88 -21.89 -13.98
C VAL A 321 -4.15 -22.25 -12.69
N CYS A 322 -4.73 -21.99 -11.52
CA CYS A 322 -4.21 -22.44 -10.24
C CYS A 322 -4.17 -23.98 -10.22
N LYS A 323 -3.08 -24.56 -9.75
CA LYS A 323 -2.92 -26.03 -9.69
C LYS A 323 -3.92 -26.69 -8.73
N LYS A 324 -4.05 -28.01 -8.81
CA LYS A 324 -4.75 -28.82 -7.82
C LYS A 324 -4.08 -28.64 -6.44
N GLY A 325 -4.89 -28.36 -5.41
CA GLY A 325 -4.41 -28.07 -4.06
C GLY A 325 -3.72 -26.71 -3.89
N GLY A 326 -3.75 -25.84 -4.91
CA GLY A 326 -3.18 -24.49 -4.84
C GLY A 326 -4.15 -23.45 -4.27
N MET A 327 -3.70 -22.21 -4.17
CA MET A 327 -4.44 -21.09 -3.59
C MET A 327 -4.55 -19.90 -4.56
N VAL A 328 -5.75 -19.34 -4.66
CA VAL A 328 -5.97 -17.99 -5.20
C VAL A 328 -6.15 -17.05 -4.00
N VAL A 329 -5.21 -16.15 -3.79
CA VAL A 329 -5.27 -15.15 -2.72
C VAL A 329 -5.59 -13.78 -3.32
N ILE A 330 -6.61 -13.10 -2.76
CA ILE A 330 -7.13 -11.83 -3.28
C ILE A 330 -7.25 -10.77 -2.19
N CYS A 331 -6.82 -9.53 -2.47
CA CYS A 331 -6.85 -8.42 -1.51
C CYS A 331 -7.65 -7.19 -1.98
N ALA A 332 -8.18 -7.19 -3.21
CA ALA A 332 -8.87 -6.05 -3.80
C ALA A 332 -9.84 -6.49 -4.90
N GLY A 333 -10.49 -5.53 -5.55
CA GLY A 333 -11.40 -5.73 -6.68
C GLY A 333 -11.36 -4.52 -7.62
N THR A 334 -10.17 -4.19 -8.15
CA THR A 334 -9.98 -2.97 -8.95
C THR A 334 -10.70 -2.97 -10.30
N SER A 335 -11.14 -4.15 -10.78
CA SER A 335 -11.95 -4.28 -12.01
C SER A 335 -13.43 -4.57 -11.74
N GLY A 336 -13.83 -4.68 -10.47
CA GLY A 336 -15.18 -4.98 -10.03
C GLY A 336 -15.23 -6.04 -8.94
N PHE A 337 -16.38 -6.15 -8.28
CA PHE A 337 -16.57 -6.97 -7.08
C PHE A 337 -17.37 -8.27 -7.32
N ASN A 338 -18.02 -8.40 -8.50
CA ASN A 338 -18.89 -9.55 -8.82
C ASN A 338 -18.08 -10.67 -9.48
N CYS A 339 -17.31 -11.42 -8.69
CA CYS A 339 -16.50 -12.52 -9.21
C CYS A 339 -17.34 -13.77 -9.49
N THR A 340 -17.13 -14.37 -10.65
CA THR A 340 -17.72 -15.66 -11.05
C THR A 340 -16.63 -16.71 -11.24
N PHE A 341 -16.91 -17.98 -10.96
CA PHE A 341 -15.98 -19.08 -11.21
C PHE A 341 -16.72 -20.42 -11.33
N ASP A 342 -16.08 -21.38 -11.98
CA ASP A 342 -16.59 -22.74 -12.07
C ASP A 342 -16.26 -23.51 -10.79
N VAL A 343 -17.26 -23.75 -9.96
CA VAL A 343 -17.11 -24.42 -8.67
C VAL A 343 -16.51 -25.83 -8.78
N ARG A 344 -16.65 -26.49 -9.95
CA ARG A 344 -16.03 -27.82 -10.20
C ARG A 344 -14.51 -27.76 -10.05
N TYR A 345 -13.87 -26.69 -10.52
CA TYR A 345 -12.43 -26.50 -10.35
C TYR A 345 -12.04 -26.29 -8.89
N MET A 346 -12.94 -25.79 -8.05
CA MET A 346 -12.67 -25.59 -6.64
C MET A 346 -12.71 -26.92 -5.85
N TRP A 347 -13.87 -27.59 -5.84
CA TRP A 347 -14.01 -28.79 -5.01
C TRP A 347 -13.32 -30.02 -5.59
N MET A 348 -13.38 -30.27 -6.91
CA MET A 348 -12.69 -31.42 -7.52
C MET A 348 -11.16 -31.29 -7.45
N HIS A 349 -10.64 -30.08 -7.51
CA HIS A 349 -9.20 -29.81 -7.43
C HIS A 349 -8.74 -29.37 -6.05
N GLN A 350 -9.64 -29.33 -5.08
CA GLN A 350 -9.33 -28.97 -3.67
C GLN A 350 -8.52 -27.67 -3.57
N LYS A 351 -8.90 -26.64 -4.34
CA LYS A 351 -8.25 -25.35 -4.36
C LYS A 351 -8.78 -24.49 -3.21
N ARG A 352 -7.96 -23.57 -2.72
CA ARG A 352 -8.33 -22.56 -1.73
C ARG A 352 -8.58 -21.22 -2.40
N LEU A 353 -9.68 -20.55 -2.03
CA LEU A 353 -9.89 -19.12 -2.24
C LEU A 353 -9.66 -18.40 -0.92
N GLN A 354 -8.74 -17.45 -0.90
CA GLN A 354 -8.33 -16.75 0.31
C GLN A 354 -8.48 -15.25 0.13
N GLY A 355 -9.36 -14.62 0.89
CA GLY A 355 -9.35 -13.17 1.09
C GLY A 355 -8.16 -12.76 1.95
N SER A 356 -7.51 -11.66 1.60
CA SER A 356 -6.42 -11.07 2.38
C SER A 356 -6.65 -9.57 2.49
N HIS A 357 -6.50 -9.03 3.71
CA HIS A 357 -6.72 -7.62 3.98
C HIS A 357 -5.49 -7.04 4.65
N PHE A 358 -4.82 -6.09 3.99
CA PHE A 358 -3.59 -5.44 4.47
C PHE A 358 -2.61 -6.42 5.16
N ALA A 359 -2.10 -6.10 6.36
CA ALA A 359 -1.22 -6.94 7.16
C ALA A 359 -1.22 -6.49 8.63
N HIS A 360 -0.98 -7.39 9.56
CA HIS A 360 -0.74 -7.00 10.94
C HIS A 360 0.71 -6.54 11.16
N LEU A 361 0.95 -5.87 12.28
CA LEU A 361 2.23 -5.21 12.61
C LEU A 361 3.46 -6.13 12.49
N LYS A 362 3.39 -7.39 12.94
CA LYS A 362 4.52 -8.33 12.85
C LYS A 362 4.90 -8.65 11.40
N GLN A 363 3.93 -8.77 10.51
CA GLN A 363 4.16 -8.97 9.07
C GLN A 363 4.77 -7.72 8.44
N ALA A 364 4.23 -6.54 8.76
CA ALA A 364 4.76 -5.26 8.30
C ALA A 364 6.20 -5.03 8.78
N ALA A 365 6.49 -5.31 10.05
CA ALA A 365 7.85 -5.21 10.59
C ALA A 365 8.82 -6.20 9.92
N SER A 366 8.37 -7.39 9.56
CA SER A 366 9.18 -8.36 8.81
C SER A 366 9.48 -7.88 7.39
N ALA A 367 8.48 -7.33 6.71
CA ALA A 367 8.64 -6.74 5.40
C ALA A 367 9.56 -5.50 5.44
N ASN A 368 9.41 -4.62 6.44
CA ASN A 368 10.26 -3.45 6.62
C ASN A 368 11.73 -3.81 6.89
N ARG A 369 12.02 -4.92 7.58
CA ARG A 369 13.40 -5.40 7.74
C ARG A 369 14.06 -5.68 6.40
N MET A 370 13.35 -6.25 5.43
CA MET A 370 13.91 -6.49 4.09
C MET A 370 14.26 -5.17 3.39
N MET A 371 13.47 -4.11 3.62
CA MET A 371 13.79 -2.77 3.11
C MET A 371 15.01 -2.17 3.81
N LEU A 372 15.08 -2.26 5.15
CA LEU A 372 16.23 -1.83 5.95
C LEU A 372 17.54 -2.52 5.54
N GLU A 373 17.44 -3.81 5.18
CA GLU A 373 18.56 -4.64 4.71
C GLU A 373 18.88 -4.45 3.20
N ARG A 374 18.19 -3.55 2.51
CA ARG A 374 18.32 -3.27 1.07
C ARG A 374 18.08 -4.49 0.17
N ARG A 375 17.21 -5.40 0.60
CA ARG A 375 16.84 -6.61 -0.17
C ARG A 375 15.65 -6.37 -1.09
N ILE A 376 14.92 -5.30 -0.86
CA ILE A 376 13.73 -4.89 -1.62
C ILE A 376 13.93 -3.43 -2.06
N ASP A 377 13.66 -3.16 -3.32
CA ASP A 377 13.62 -1.81 -3.89
C ASP A 377 12.21 -1.22 -3.69
N PRO A 378 12.04 0.02 -3.24
CA PRO A 378 10.73 0.66 -3.07
C PRO A 378 9.98 0.84 -4.40
N CYS A 379 10.62 0.68 -5.53
CA CYS A 379 10.05 0.85 -6.87
C CYS A 379 9.30 2.18 -7.02
N MET A 380 9.83 3.25 -6.43
CA MET A 380 9.24 4.58 -6.58
C MET A 380 9.41 5.06 -8.03
N SER A 381 8.33 5.45 -8.66
CA SER A 381 8.31 5.79 -10.07
C SER A 381 8.01 7.27 -10.36
N GLU A 382 7.21 7.88 -9.53
CA GLU A 382 6.76 9.27 -9.70
C GLU A 382 6.57 9.93 -8.34
N VAL A 383 6.97 11.21 -8.27
CA VAL A 383 6.78 12.06 -7.10
C VAL A 383 6.00 13.30 -7.51
N PHE A 384 5.01 13.66 -6.73
CA PHE A 384 4.16 14.81 -6.96
C PHE A 384 4.37 15.84 -5.84
N PRO A 385 4.27 17.14 -6.14
CA PRO A 385 4.23 18.17 -5.11
C PRO A 385 2.90 18.12 -4.35
N TRP A 386 2.85 18.73 -3.16
CA TRP A 386 1.66 18.85 -2.33
C TRP A 386 0.39 19.26 -3.10
N ALA A 387 0.52 20.27 -3.97
CA ALA A 387 -0.62 20.80 -4.73
C ALA A 387 -1.25 19.80 -5.71
N GLU A 388 -0.58 18.71 -6.04
CA GLU A 388 -0.99 17.74 -7.07
C GLU A 388 -1.49 16.41 -6.49
N ILE A 389 -1.83 16.34 -5.20
CA ILE A 389 -2.39 15.11 -4.59
C ILE A 389 -3.63 14.59 -5.34
N PRO A 390 -4.63 15.43 -5.73
CA PRO A 390 -5.76 14.94 -6.50
C PRO A 390 -5.37 14.40 -7.88
N GLN A 391 -4.44 15.07 -8.57
CA GLN A 391 -3.95 14.67 -9.90
C GLN A 391 -3.20 13.32 -9.84
N ALA A 392 -2.40 13.08 -8.78
CA ALA A 392 -1.74 11.81 -8.56
C ALA A 392 -2.75 10.66 -8.41
N HIS A 393 -3.84 10.88 -7.66
CA HIS A 393 -4.92 9.91 -7.52
C HIS A 393 -5.71 9.72 -8.82
N THR A 394 -6.00 10.80 -9.55
CA THR A 394 -6.64 10.72 -10.87
C THR A 394 -5.79 9.93 -11.86
N LYS A 395 -4.47 10.12 -11.85
CA LYS A 395 -3.54 9.39 -12.70
C LYS A 395 -3.56 7.88 -12.38
N MET A 396 -3.61 7.51 -11.09
CA MET A 396 -3.76 6.13 -10.66
C MET A 396 -5.13 5.56 -11.06
N LEU A 397 -6.23 6.27 -10.81
CA LEU A 397 -7.59 5.87 -11.19
C LEU A 397 -7.68 5.57 -12.69
N ARG A 398 -7.02 6.38 -13.53
CA ARG A 398 -6.99 6.22 -14.99
C ARG A 398 -5.95 5.21 -15.48
N ASN A 399 -5.22 4.53 -14.56
CA ASN A 399 -4.12 3.60 -14.87
C ASN A 399 -3.06 4.21 -15.82
N LYS A 400 -2.73 5.49 -15.62
CA LYS A 400 -1.77 6.27 -16.45
C LYS A 400 -0.43 6.52 -15.74
N HIS A 401 -0.25 5.99 -14.54
CA HIS A 401 1.01 6.09 -13.79
C HIS A 401 2.09 5.18 -14.38
N LYS A 402 3.35 5.55 -14.14
CA LYS A 402 4.50 4.70 -14.47
C LYS A 402 4.50 3.42 -13.64
N PRO A 403 5.20 2.36 -14.09
CA PRO A 403 5.41 1.16 -13.28
C PRO A 403 6.00 1.48 -11.90
N GLY A 404 5.47 0.85 -10.85
CA GLY A 404 5.93 1.03 -9.46
C GLY A 404 4.96 1.81 -8.58
N ASN A 405 5.52 2.45 -7.55
CA ASN A 405 4.80 3.20 -6.54
C ASN A 405 4.90 4.72 -6.75
N MET A 406 3.94 5.48 -6.24
CA MET A 406 3.92 6.94 -6.31
C MET A 406 3.94 7.54 -4.92
N ALA A 407 4.60 8.69 -4.79
CA ALA A 407 4.64 9.48 -3.56
C ALA A 407 4.27 10.94 -3.82
N VAL A 408 3.89 11.63 -2.76
CA VAL A 408 3.70 13.07 -2.73
C VAL A 408 4.58 13.67 -1.64
N LEU A 409 5.19 14.82 -1.91
CA LEU A 409 5.86 15.60 -0.89
C LEU A 409 4.80 16.31 -0.03
N VAL A 410 4.98 16.26 1.30
CA VAL A 410 4.12 17.00 2.24
C VAL A 410 4.94 18.13 2.86
N GLN A 411 5.81 17.84 3.83
CA GLN A 411 6.70 18.85 4.42
C GLN A 411 8.12 18.77 3.87
N ALA A 412 8.50 17.72 3.13
CA ALA A 412 9.78 17.73 2.43
C ALA A 412 9.75 18.79 1.32
N PRO A 413 10.63 19.82 1.37
CA PRO A 413 10.55 20.96 0.46
C PRO A 413 10.94 20.60 -0.99
N THR A 414 11.68 19.53 -1.19
CA THR A 414 12.10 19.04 -2.50
C THR A 414 12.33 17.54 -2.47
N THR A 415 12.45 16.91 -3.63
CA THR A 415 12.80 15.49 -3.80
C THR A 415 14.29 15.24 -3.51
N GLY A 416 14.63 14.00 -3.20
CA GLY A 416 16.02 13.53 -3.03
C GLY A 416 16.58 13.74 -1.63
N LEU A 417 15.83 14.33 -0.70
CA LEU A 417 16.28 14.57 0.68
C LEU A 417 16.20 13.27 1.51
N ARG A 418 17.24 13.02 2.32
CA ARG A 418 17.35 11.79 3.12
C ARG A 418 17.28 11.99 4.61
N THR A 419 17.57 13.19 5.09
CA THR A 419 17.57 13.50 6.52
C THR A 419 16.68 14.70 6.81
N PHE A 420 16.39 14.92 8.09
CA PHE A 420 15.68 16.12 8.49
C PHE A 420 16.56 17.37 8.33
N GLU A 421 17.85 17.23 8.58
CA GLU A 421 18.83 18.29 8.37
C GLU A 421 18.89 18.74 6.91
N ASP A 422 18.89 17.80 5.94
CA ASP A 422 18.80 18.13 4.51
C ASP A 422 17.54 18.96 4.20
N ALA A 423 16.41 18.64 4.85
CA ALA A 423 15.16 19.34 4.64
C ALA A 423 15.17 20.75 5.25
N LEU A 424 15.81 20.93 6.41
CA LEU A 424 16.02 22.25 7.03
C LEU A 424 16.93 23.15 6.17
N GLU A 425 18.01 22.59 5.62
CA GLU A 425 18.95 23.33 4.76
C GLU A 425 18.31 23.72 3.41
N ALA A 426 17.46 22.86 2.86
CA ALA A 426 16.75 23.15 1.62
C ALA A 426 15.74 24.30 1.76
N GLY A 427 15.17 24.48 2.95
CA GLY A 427 14.19 25.52 3.26
C GLY A 427 12.88 25.42 2.44
N PRO A 428 11.87 26.23 2.79
CA PRO A 428 10.64 26.28 2.00
C PRO A 428 10.94 26.86 0.62
N LYS A 429 10.38 26.26 -0.42
CA LYS A 429 10.41 26.89 -1.76
C LYS A 429 9.53 28.12 -1.74
N ALA A 430 10.09 29.27 -2.11
CA ALA A 430 9.37 30.53 -2.31
C ALA A 430 8.28 30.42 -3.39
#